data_c8dcefbb15de66843cc2714ba78d0c7a
#
_entry.id   c8dcefbb15de66843cc2714ba78d0c7a
#
_cell.length_a   1.000
_cell.length_b   1.000
_cell.length_c   1.000
_cell.angle_alpha   90.00
_cell.angle_beta   90.00
_cell.angle_gamma   90.00
#
_symmetry.space_group_name_H-M   'P 1'
#
loop_
_entity.id
_entity.type
_entity.pdbx_description
1 polymer ?
#
loop_
_entity_poly.entity_id
_entity_poly.type
_entity_poly.pdbx_seq_one_letter_code
_entity_poly.pdbx_strand_id
1 'polypeptide(L)'
;MIEPLTDSTIYMSYYTIAKYLKDMNPDDLTLAFFDKVLLNKDSGEITVPAEKVKEIQDEFNYWYPLDWRLSAKDLVGNHLSFLMFAHSAIYPEDKWPKGTVVFGMGLLEGNKMSSSKGNVILLKDAINDYTADVVRLFLMASAEPWQDFDWREKEVLGTKRRLEWFREFAARIEEIKGSTLDLSNIEEVELTRTIDLWMISQLNEHVKKSTEALEVFQTRQALQESLFLLKKDVDHYLYRVKHIIDDKDPAVIYVLSTVLETWIRLLAPFTPHTSEELWSNYGGEGFVSEAAWPEYDEELVSPEIEKSEELVENIIKDIAHIKQMVGDEVEKIHIYLAPDWKWDLYKIADEVGKPDIGQIMGKAIAANIYDDKKEIAMVAKKIGKEITKTRYIGKINEEEILTDALDYIKEECGNEVIIHTDDSYDPQNKAKNAMPYKPALFME
;
A
#
# COMPACT_ATOMS: atom_id res chain seq x y z
N MET A 1 10.83 26.36 44.83
CA MET A 1 9.69 25.57 44.34
C MET A 1 10.06 25.24 42.88
N ILE A 2 10.18 23.96 42.55
CA ILE A 2 10.41 23.53 41.16
C ILE A 2 9.07 23.65 40.45
N GLU A 3 9.07 24.32 39.31
CA GLU A 3 7.87 24.52 38.53
C GLU A 3 7.61 23.24 37.72
N PRO A 4 6.46 22.52 37.94
CA PRO A 4 6.24 21.21 37.32
C PRO A 4 6.19 21.23 35.80
N LEU A 5 5.81 22.35 35.20
CA LEU A 5 5.73 22.49 33.77
C LEU A 5 7.12 22.45 33.09
N THR A 6 8.12 23.10 33.71
CA THR A 6 9.51 23.08 33.22
C THR A 6 10.08 21.66 33.24
N ASP A 7 9.85 20.93 34.35
CA ASP A 7 10.27 19.55 34.48
C ASP A 7 9.65 18.68 33.35
N SER A 8 8.35 18.81 33.14
CA SER A 8 7.63 18.04 32.12
C SER A 8 8.07 18.32 30.67
N THR A 9 8.81 19.38 30.42
CA THR A 9 9.25 19.77 29.06
C THR A 9 10.66 19.30 28.71
N ILE A 10 11.48 18.93 29.69
CA ILE A 10 12.88 18.53 29.48
C ILE A 10 13.22 17.12 29.98
N TYR A 11 12.31 16.45 30.70
CA TYR A 11 12.56 15.12 31.29
C TYR A 11 12.97 14.07 30.26
N MET A 12 12.59 14.23 29.01
CA MET A 12 12.86 13.27 27.94
C MET A 12 14.35 13.06 27.71
N SER A 13 15.14 14.13 27.76
CA SER A 13 16.60 14.03 27.66
C SER A 13 17.21 13.28 28.84
N TYR A 14 16.68 13.51 30.04
CA TYR A 14 17.08 12.75 31.23
C TYR A 14 16.74 11.26 31.13
N TYR A 15 15.59 10.91 30.57
CA TYR A 15 15.18 9.51 30.42
C TYR A 15 16.17 8.67 29.62
N THR A 16 16.80 9.25 28.60
CA THR A 16 17.76 8.51 27.77
C THR A 16 18.94 7.98 28.57
N ILE A 17 19.33 8.68 29.62
CA ILE A 17 20.51 8.36 30.46
C ILE A 17 20.14 7.87 31.86
N ALA A 18 18.85 7.91 32.24
CA ALA A 18 18.40 7.62 33.63
C ALA A 18 18.86 6.23 34.12
N LYS A 19 18.95 5.24 33.27
CA LYS A 19 19.43 3.87 33.61
C LYS A 19 20.85 3.86 34.17
N TYR A 20 21.71 4.76 33.67
CA TYR A 20 23.10 4.88 34.12
C TYR A 20 23.23 5.65 35.46
N LEU A 21 22.29 6.58 35.71
CA LEU A 21 22.38 7.49 36.84
C LEU A 21 21.89 6.85 38.14
N LYS A 22 21.11 5.77 38.09
CA LYS A 22 20.53 5.10 39.25
C LYS A 22 21.55 4.65 40.29
N ASP A 23 22.70 4.12 39.82
CA ASP A 23 23.73 3.54 40.65
C ASP A 23 24.94 4.47 40.88
N MET A 24 24.84 5.73 40.40
CA MET A 24 25.89 6.74 40.56
C MET A 24 25.73 7.50 41.87
N ASN A 25 26.87 7.95 42.46
CA ASN A 25 26.85 8.82 43.60
C ASN A 25 26.22 10.18 43.22
N PRO A 26 25.17 10.66 43.88
CA PRO A 26 24.57 11.96 43.61
C PRO A 26 25.54 13.15 43.56
N ASP A 27 26.62 13.09 44.35
CA ASP A 27 27.65 14.13 44.39
C ASP A 27 28.45 14.24 43.10
N ASP A 28 28.49 13.17 42.26
CA ASP A 28 29.14 13.14 40.96
C ASP A 28 28.27 13.73 39.85
N LEU A 29 26.95 13.85 40.09
CA LEU A 29 25.97 14.39 39.13
C LEU A 29 25.97 15.92 39.10
N THR A 30 27.12 16.49 38.81
CA THR A 30 27.35 17.94 38.81
C THR A 30 26.84 18.59 37.53
N LEU A 31 26.74 19.94 37.54
CA LEU A 31 26.44 20.68 36.30
C LEU A 31 27.46 20.38 35.18
N ALA A 32 28.75 20.30 35.55
CA ALA A 32 29.83 19.99 34.60
C ALA A 32 29.63 18.60 33.96
N PHE A 33 29.16 17.61 34.75
CA PHE A 33 28.82 16.27 34.21
C PHE A 33 27.70 16.36 33.16
N PHE A 34 26.59 17.04 33.46
CA PHE A 34 25.46 17.17 32.53
C PHE A 34 25.81 18.03 31.33
N ASP A 35 26.58 19.11 31.49
CA ASP A 35 27.07 19.91 30.38
C ASP A 35 27.92 19.06 29.40
N LYS A 36 28.74 18.17 29.93
CA LYS A 36 29.54 17.27 29.11
C LYS A 36 28.69 16.23 28.40
N VAL A 37 27.79 15.56 29.12
CA VAL A 37 26.96 14.47 28.56
C VAL A 37 25.96 14.99 27.54
N LEU A 38 25.22 16.05 27.86
CA LEU A 38 24.08 16.50 27.04
C LEU A 38 24.49 17.54 25.98
N LEU A 39 25.51 18.38 26.26
CA LEU A 39 25.89 19.51 25.41
C LEU A 39 27.29 19.41 24.83
N ASN A 40 28.06 18.37 25.20
CA ASN A 40 29.48 18.22 24.88
C ASN A 40 30.35 19.45 25.25
N LYS A 41 30.00 20.13 26.37
CA LYS A 41 30.71 21.30 26.87
C LYS A 41 31.59 20.94 28.07
N ASP A 42 32.79 21.47 28.10
CA ASP A 42 33.72 21.36 29.21
C ASP A 42 33.53 22.61 30.13
N SER A 43 32.69 22.50 31.15
CA SER A 43 32.35 23.60 32.07
C SER A 43 32.96 23.50 33.48
N GLY A 44 33.69 22.40 33.75
CA GLY A 44 34.32 22.18 35.05
C GLY A 44 34.90 20.78 35.20
N GLU A 45 35.36 20.46 36.43
CA GLU A 45 35.89 19.15 36.76
C GLU A 45 34.77 18.11 36.89
N ILE A 46 35.00 16.92 36.34
CA ILE A 46 34.11 15.76 36.37
C ILE A 46 34.82 14.63 37.09
N THR A 47 34.22 14.11 38.17
CA THR A 47 34.74 13.02 39.01
C THR A 47 34.47 11.64 38.40
N VAL A 48 33.49 11.55 37.50
CA VAL A 48 33.10 10.31 36.79
C VAL A 48 34.20 9.91 35.78
N PRO A 49 34.60 8.62 35.72
CA PRO A 49 35.58 8.16 34.73
C PRO A 49 35.20 8.52 33.29
N ALA A 50 36.19 8.99 32.53
CA ALA A 50 35.94 9.48 31.15
C ALA A 50 35.27 8.43 30.22
N GLU A 51 35.59 7.15 30.37
CA GLU A 51 34.94 6.06 29.62
C GLU A 51 33.44 5.98 29.93
N LYS A 52 33.08 6.12 31.23
CA LYS A 52 31.66 6.10 31.66
C LYS A 52 30.92 7.34 31.16
N VAL A 53 31.53 8.51 31.21
CA VAL A 53 30.96 9.75 30.64
C VAL A 53 30.69 9.56 29.15
N LYS A 54 31.65 8.97 28.43
CA LYS A 54 31.49 8.71 26.99
C LYS A 54 30.39 7.72 26.70
N GLU A 55 30.27 6.61 27.43
CA GLU A 55 29.19 5.63 27.31
C GLU A 55 27.82 6.30 27.43
N ILE A 56 27.64 7.13 28.46
CA ILE A 56 26.39 7.85 28.72
C ILE A 56 26.11 8.90 27.62
N GLN A 57 27.13 9.57 27.14
CA GLN A 57 27.02 10.54 26.05
C GLN A 57 26.65 9.87 24.72
N ASP A 58 27.23 8.70 24.43
CA ASP A 58 26.91 7.92 23.23
C ASP A 58 25.44 7.46 23.28
N GLU A 59 24.93 7.03 24.43
CA GLU A 59 23.51 6.69 24.62
C GLU A 59 22.60 7.91 24.39
N PHE A 60 22.94 9.07 24.98
CA PHE A 60 22.17 10.31 24.72
C PHE A 60 22.18 10.67 23.25
N ASN A 61 23.32 10.61 22.58
CA ASN A 61 23.44 10.96 21.17
C ASN A 61 22.72 9.99 20.23
N TYR A 62 22.50 8.74 20.65
CA TYR A 62 21.68 7.78 19.91
C TYR A 62 20.19 8.20 19.90
N TRP A 63 19.66 8.68 21.04
CA TRP A 63 18.26 9.04 21.18
C TRP A 63 17.95 10.49 20.81
N TYR A 64 18.94 11.39 20.76
CA TYR A 64 18.79 12.79 20.46
C TYR A 64 19.57 13.20 19.20
N PRO A 65 18.93 13.99 18.31
CA PRO A 65 17.65 14.70 18.45
C PRO A 65 16.46 13.76 18.53
N LEU A 66 15.43 14.16 19.27
CA LEU A 66 14.13 13.47 19.27
C LEU A 66 13.51 13.53 17.88
N ASP A 67 13.21 12.37 17.29
CA ASP A 67 12.63 12.34 15.94
C ASP A 67 11.17 12.80 15.95
N TRP A 68 10.34 12.21 16.83
CA TRP A 68 8.91 12.51 16.89
C TRP A 68 8.41 12.67 18.31
N ARG A 69 7.78 13.81 18.61
CA ARG A 69 6.99 14.01 19.81
C ARG A 69 5.51 13.84 19.51
N LEU A 70 4.91 12.79 20.04
CA LEU A 70 3.50 12.48 19.88
C LEU A 70 2.72 13.00 21.09
N SER A 71 1.67 13.81 20.86
CA SER A 71 0.89 14.41 21.95
C SER A 71 -0.52 14.78 21.50
N ALA A 72 -1.40 15.11 22.44
CA ALA A 72 -2.76 15.51 22.14
C ALA A 72 -2.89 17.00 21.80
N LYS A 73 -3.91 17.35 21.01
CA LYS A 73 -4.14 18.71 20.50
C LYS A 73 -4.35 19.78 21.59
N ASP A 74 -4.84 19.39 22.76
CA ASP A 74 -5.03 20.28 23.90
C ASP A 74 -3.71 20.66 24.61
N LEU A 75 -2.62 19.98 24.30
CA LEU A 75 -1.28 20.27 24.82
C LEU A 75 -0.45 21.20 23.93
N VAL A 76 -0.95 21.59 22.75
CA VAL A 76 -0.23 22.49 21.82
C VAL A 76 0.05 23.86 22.46
N GLY A 77 -0.97 24.48 23.09
CA GLY A 77 -0.87 25.81 23.67
C GLY A 77 -0.12 25.89 25.01
N ASN A 78 0.31 24.78 25.57
CA ASN A 78 0.99 24.70 26.86
C ASN A 78 2.24 23.81 26.78
N HIS A 79 2.11 22.51 27.05
CA HIS A 79 3.24 21.57 27.15
C HIS A 79 4.14 21.56 25.89
N LEU A 80 3.57 21.43 24.68
CA LEU A 80 4.36 21.35 23.45
C LEU A 80 5.08 22.65 23.12
N SER A 81 4.44 23.81 23.34
CA SER A 81 5.07 25.10 23.14
C SER A 81 6.25 25.29 24.09
N PHE A 82 6.07 24.95 25.39
CA PHE A 82 7.16 25.04 26.37
C PHE A 82 8.28 24.03 26.09
N LEU A 83 7.95 22.82 25.62
CA LEU A 83 8.96 21.86 25.18
C LEU A 83 9.85 22.43 24.09
N MET A 84 9.27 23.05 23.06
CA MET A 84 10.05 23.66 21.96
C MET A 84 10.92 24.82 22.47
N PHE A 85 10.38 25.71 23.32
CA PHE A 85 11.14 26.80 23.91
C PHE A 85 12.27 26.29 24.81
N ALA A 86 12.02 25.28 25.66
CA ALA A 86 13.04 24.73 26.55
C ALA A 86 14.18 24.07 25.74
N HIS A 87 13.83 23.27 24.71
CA HIS A 87 14.84 22.64 23.86
C HIS A 87 15.66 23.67 23.07
N SER A 88 15.04 24.71 22.50
CA SER A 88 15.76 25.75 21.77
C SER A 88 16.64 26.63 22.67
N ALA A 89 16.31 26.75 23.95
CA ALA A 89 17.12 27.49 24.92
C ALA A 89 18.32 26.70 25.45
N ILE A 90 18.18 25.37 25.59
CA ILE A 90 19.18 24.50 26.24
C ILE A 90 20.12 23.89 25.19
N TYR A 91 19.57 23.36 24.09
CA TYR A 91 20.30 22.57 23.13
C TYR A 91 20.68 23.35 21.87
N PRO A 92 21.79 22.98 21.20
CA PRO A 92 22.10 23.48 19.88
C PRO A 92 21.07 22.94 18.84
N GLU A 93 20.98 23.58 17.69
CA GLU A 93 19.95 23.33 16.67
C GLU A 93 19.91 21.87 16.18
N ASP A 94 21.06 21.23 16.06
CA ASP A 94 21.19 19.81 15.68
C ASP A 94 20.62 18.82 16.70
N LYS A 95 20.26 19.29 17.91
CA LYS A 95 19.62 18.51 18.98
C LYS A 95 18.16 18.87 19.22
N TRP A 96 17.59 19.78 18.44
CA TRP A 96 16.17 20.12 18.56
C TRP A 96 15.26 18.99 18.10
N PRO A 97 14.06 18.83 18.69
CA PRO A 97 13.07 17.87 18.19
C PRO A 97 12.78 18.09 16.69
N LYS A 98 12.83 17.02 15.91
CA LYS A 98 12.65 17.10 14.44
C LYS A 98 11.19 17.25 14.03
N GLY A 99 10.25 16.65 14.80
CA GLY A 99 8.85 16.69 14.46
C GLY A 99 7.91 16.50 15.65
N THR A 100 6.67 16.96 15.48
CA THR A 100 5.59 16.76 16.44
C THR A 100 4.35 16.25 15.72
N VAL A 101 3.77 15.15 16.21
CA VAL A 101 2.48 14.64 15.78
C VAL A 101 1.43 14.97 16.85
N VAL A 102 0.39 15.65 16.43
CA VAL A 102 -0.70 16.08 17.32
C VAL A 102 -1.91 15.20 17.07
N PHE A 103 -2.31 14.43 18.09
CA PHE A 103 -3.45 13.52 17.99
C PHE A 103 -4.80 14.19 18.19
N GLY A 104 -5.79 13.68 17.47
CA GLY A 104 -7.21 13.94 17.71
C GLY A 104 -7.70 13.33 19.04
N MET A 105 -8.99 13.48 19.29
CA MET A 105 -9.66 12.97 20.49
C MET A 105 -10.48 11.71 20.19
N GLY A 106 -10.66 10.87 21.21
CA GLY A 106 -11.52 9.69 21.09
C GLY A 106 -12.98 9.99 21.41
N LEU A 107 -13.86 9.50 20.55
CA LEU A 107 -15.30 9.44 20.76
C LEU A 107 -15.71 7.99 21.03
N LEU A 108 -16.85 7.81 21.70
CA LEU A 108 -17.54 6.53 21.86
C LEU A 108 -18.97 6.67 21.38
N GLU A 109 -19.31 5.93 20.31
CA GLU A 109 -20.64 5.98 19.68
C GLU A 109 -21.09 7.43 19.41
N GLY A 110 -20.20 8.25 18.84
CA GLY A 110 -20.45 9.65 18.51
C GLY A 110 -20.38 10.63 19.67
N ASN A 111 -20.12 10.18 20.92
CA ASN A 111 -20.07 11.01 22.09
C ASN A 111 -18.65 11.15 22.65
N LYS A 112 -18.30 12.35 23.14
CA LYS A 112 -17.00 12.55 23.81
C LYS A 112 -16.88 11.62 25.03
N MET A 113 -15.79 10.86 25.09
CA MET A 113 -15.47 10.01 26.24
C MET A 113 -15.28 10.86 27.49
N SER A 114 -15.83 10.40 28.63
CA SER A 114 -15.72 11.07 29.92
C SER A 114 -15.82 10.06 31.06
N SER A 115 -14.77 9.94 31.86
CA SER A 115 -14.73 9.06 33.02
C SER A 115 -15.83 9.41 34.05
N SER A 116 -16.15 10.70 34.22
CA SER A 116 -17.20 11.15 35.14
C SER A 116 -18.61 10.78 34.70
N LYS A 117 -18.81 10.52 33.40
CA LYS A 117 -20.10 10.09 32.83
C LYS A 117 -20.18 8.56 32.66
N GLY A 118 -19.09 7.84 32.91
CA GLY A 118 -19.02 6.39 32.73
C GLY A 118 -19.01 5.92 31.27
N ASN A 119 -18.98 6.83 30.28
CA ASN A 119 -18.91 6.49 28.86
C ASN A 119 -17.46 6.47 28.37
N VAL A 120 -16.70 5.53 28.86
CA VAL A 120 -15.29 5.34 28.50
C VAL A 120 -15.00 3.86 28.33
N ILE A 121 -14.18 3.52 27.37
CA ILE A 121 -13.64 2.16 27.22
C ILE A 121 -12.25 2.17 27.85
N LEU A 122 -12.06 1.32 28.85
CA LEU A 122 -10.75 1.11 29.41
C LEU A 122 -9.91 0.25 28.47
N LEU A 123 -8.66 0.65 28.25
CA LEU A 123 -7.75 -0.09 27.37
C LEU A 123 -7.62 -1.57 27.76
N LYS A 124 -7.57 -1.85 29.07
CA LYS A 124 -7.49 -3.22 29.59
C LYS A 124 -8.69 -4.06 29.15
N ASP A 125 -9.90 -3.50 29.22
CA ASP A 125 -11.12 -4.21 28.85
C ASP A 125 -11.16 -4.43 27.33
N ALA A 126 -10.83 -3.39 26.54
CA ALA A 126 -10.74 -3.51 25.09
C ALA A 126 -9.74 -4.58 24.64
N ILE A 127 -8.56 -4.67 25.30
CA ILE A 127 -7.56 -5.70 24.96
C ILE A 127 -8.05 -7.10 25.37
N ASN A 128 -8.75 -7.23 26.48
CA ASN A 128 -9.30 -8.52 26.91
C ASN A 128 -10.43 -9.01 25.96
N ASP A 129 -11.27 -8.11 25.46
CA ASP A 129 -12.42 -8.43 24.61
C ASP A 129 -12.03 -8.66 23.16
N TYR A 130 -11.04 -7.91 22.63
CA TYR A 130 -10.72 -7.87 21.22
C TYR A 130 -9.28 -8.25 20.85
N THR A 131 -8.36 -8.36 21.79
CA THR A 131 -6.89 -8.46 21.65
C THR A 131 -6.19 -7.13 21.34
N ALA A 132 -4.90 -7.08 21.66
CA ALA A 132 -4.09 -5.87 21.46
C ALA A 132 -4.01 -5.47 19.97
N ASP A 133 -3.81 -6.44 19.08
CA ASP A 133 -3.66 -6.17 17.65
C ASP A 133 -4.95 -5.65 17.01
N VAL A 134 -6.11 -6.17 17.41
CA VAL A 134 -7.40 -5.66 16.92
C VAL A 134 -7.63 -4.23 17.37
N VAL A 135 -7.32 -3.92 18.63
CA VAL A 135 -7.44 -2.55 19.17
C VAL A 135 -6.51 -1.59 18.43
N ARG A 136 -5.23 -1.96 18.25
CA ARG A 136 -4.24 -1.16 17.51
C ARG A 136 -4.67 -0.91 16.07
N LEU A 137 -5.02 -1.99 15.37
CA LEU A 137 -5.43 -1.94 13.97
C LEU A 137 -6.68 -1.07 13.77
N PHE A 138 -7.68 -1.20 14.67
CA PHE A 138 -8.87 -0.37 14.64
C PHE A 138 -8.54 1.11 14.82
N LEU A 139 -7.76 1.46 15.84
CA LEU A 139 -7.42 2.85 16.13
C LEU A 139 -6.67 3.51 14.97
N MET A 140 -5.72 2.80 14.36
CA MET A 140 -4.92 3.32 13.25
C MET A 140 -5.69 3.35 11.91
N ALA A 141 -6.68 2.47 11.72
CA ALA A 141 -7.50 2.41 10.51
C ALA A 141 -8.70 3.37 10.53
N SER A 142 -9.19 3.77 11.72
CA SER A 142 -10.43 4.54 11.86
C SER A 142 -10.25 6.02 11.49
N ALA A 143 -9.08 6.60 11.76
CA ALA A 143 -8.79 8.02 11.51
C ALA A 143 -7.29 8.24 11.34
N GLU A 144 -6.91 9.31 10.63
CA GLU A 144 -5.52 9.77 10.68
C GLU A 144 -5.18 10.29 12.08
N PRO A 145 -3.90 10.26 12.51
CA PRO A 145 -3.54 10.61 13.89
C PRO A 145 -4.10 11.96 14.38
N TRP A 146 -4.16 12.96 13.52
CA TRP A 146 -4.67 14.31 13.86
C TRP A 146 -6.19 14.46 13.82
N GLN A 147 -6.91 13.42 13.37
CA GLN A 147 -8.36 13.39 13.33
C GLN A 147 -8.94 12.75 14.59
N ASP A 148 -10.17 13.13 14.94
CA ASP A 148 -10.89 12.47 16.02
C ASP A 148 -11.36 11.09 15.55
N PHE A 149 -11.14 10.03 16.34
CA PHE A 149 -11.65 8.70 16.06
C PHE A 149 -12.93 8.43 16.84
N ASP A 150 -13.80 7.56 16.32
CA ASP A 150 -15.04 7.16 16.97
C ASP A 150 -15.05 5.64 17.20
N TRP A 151 -14.98 5.24 18.48
CA TRP A 151 -15.07 3.83 18.83
C TRP A 151 -16.49 3.33 18.62
N ARG A 152 -16.66 2.47 17.63
CA ARG A 152 -17.91 1.80 17.32
C ARG A 152 -17.70 0.29 17.33
N GLU A 153 -18.41 -0.41 18.20
CA GLU A 153 -18.22 -1.86 18.40
C GLU A 153 -18.35 -2.65 17.09
N LYS A 154 -19.33 -2.30 16.24
CA LYS A 154 -19.51 -2.92 14.93
C LYS A 154 -18.27 -2.82 14.03
N GLU A 155 -17.56 -1.70 14.09
CA GLU A 155 -16.35 -1.46 13.28
C GLU A 155 -15.15 -2.19 13.84
N VAL A 156 -15.03 -2.28 15.17
CA VAL A 156 -14.01 -3.08 15.86
C VAL A 156 -14.15 -4.56 15.50
N LEU A 157 -15.38 -5.10 15.53
CA LEU A 157 -15.67 -6.48 15.11
C LEU A 157 -15.39 -6.68 13.61
N GLY A 158 -15.60 -5.65 12.78
CA GLY A 158 -15.19 -5.67 11.37
C GLY A 158 -13.68 -5.79 11.20
N THR A 159 -12.92 -5.07 12.01
CA THR A 159 -11.45 -5.11 12.04
C THR A 159 -10.94 -6.49 12.51
N LYS A 160 -11.57 -7.07 13.54
CA LYS A 160 -11.26 -8.42 14.02
C LYS A 160 -11.39 -9.45 12.90
N ARG A 161 -12.51 -9.45 12.16
CA ARG A 161 -12.70 -10.37 11.03
C ARG A 161 -11.66 -10.22 9.92
N ARG A 162 -11.14 -9.02 9.68
CA ARG A 162 -10.07 -8.81 8.69
C ARG A 162 -8.75 -9.42 9.14
N LEU A 163 -8.44 -9.30 10.42
CA LEU A 163 -7.22 -9.91 10.97
C LEU A 163 -7.32 -11.44 11.02
N GLU A 164 -8.51 -11.97 11.33
CA GLU A 164 -8.80 -13.41 11.25
C GLU A 164 -8.63 -13.91 9.80
N TRP A 165 -9.19 -13.21 8.83
CA TRP A 165 -9.02 -13.54 7.41
C TRP A 165 -7.54 -13.55 7.00
N PHE A 166 -6.71 -12.62 7.48
CA PHE A 166 -5.28 -12.59 7.17
C PHE A 166 -4.55 -13.84 7.69
N ARG A 167 -4.90 -14.32 8.88
CA ARG A 167 -4.38 -15.59 9.41
C ARG A 167 -4.86 -16.80 8.57
N GLU A 168 -6.11 -16.81 8.18
CA GLU A 168 -6.68 -17.87 7.32
C GLU A 168 -6.02 -17.85 5.93
N PHE A 169 -5.69 -16.69 5.39
CA PHE A 169 -4.97 -16.56 4.13
C PHE A 169 -3.59 -17.22 4.20
N ALA A 170 -2.82 -16.97 5.27
CA ALA A 170 -1.53 -17.62 5.46
C ALA A 170 -1.64 -19.15 5.53
N ALA A 171 -2.61 -19.68 6.29
CA ALA A 171 -2.88 -21.12 6.36
C ALA A 171 -3.32 -21.70 5.00
N ARG A 172 -4.09 -20.97 4.22
CA ARG A 172 -4.52 -21.38 2.88
C ARG A 172 -3.34 -21.52 1.90
N ILE A 173 -2.34 -20.66 1.98
CA ILE A 173 -1.14 -20.76 1.12
C ILE A 173 -0.38 -22.07 1.45
N GLU A 174 -0.24 -22.41 2.72
CA GLU A 174 0.37 -23.67 3.14
C GLU A 174 -0.42 -24.88 2.62
N GLU A 175 -1.75 -24.82 2.65
CA GLU A 175 -2.61 -25.85 2.09
C GLU A 175 -2.43 -26.00 0.57
N ILE A 176 -2.41 -24.89 -0.17
CA ILE A 176 -2.16 -24.85 -1.62
C ILE A 176 -0.80 -25.47 -1.94
N LYS A 177 0.25 -25.08 -1.23
CA LYS A 177 1.59 -25.65 -1.38
C LYS A 177 1.61 -27.13 -1.07
N GLY A 178 0.80 -27.60 -0.12
CA GLY A 178 0.73 -28.98 0.37
C GLY A 178 1.97 -29.41 1.14
N SER A 179 2.73 -28.46 1.67
CA SER A 179 3.88 -28.66 2.55
C SER A 179 4.06 -27.40 3.40
N THR A 180 4.84 -27.49 4.47
CA THR A 180 5.15 -26.36 5.35
C THR A 180 5.71 -25.20 4.54
N LEU A 181 5.18 -24.02 4.80
CA LEU A 181 5.65 -22.77 4.22
C LEU A 181 6.97 -22.37 4.86
N ASP A 182 7.91 -21.88 4.06
CA ASP A 182 9.19 -21.34 4.52
C ASP A 182 9.46 -20.01 3.83
N LEU A 183 9.20 -18.90 4.55
CA LEU A 183 9.34 -17.55 4.03
C LEU A 183 10.80 -17.09 3.93
N SER A 184 11.73 -17.77 4.61
CA SER A 184 13.17 -17.50 4.48
C SER A 184 13.77 -18.09 3.19
N ASN A 185 13.04 -18.99 2.55
CA ASN A 185 13.52 -19.70 1.35
C ASN A 185 12.36 -19.88 0.35
N ILE A 186 11.87 -18.76 -0.18
CA ILE A 186 10.87 -18.75 -1.25
C ILE A 186 11.59 -19.08 -2.56
N GLU A 187 11.24 -20.22 -3.16
CA GLU A 187 11.82 -20.64 -4.44
C GLU A 187 11.32 -19.72 -5.56
N GLU A 188 12.25 -18.99 -6.17
CA GLU A 188 11.96 -18.06 -7.26
C GLU A 188 11.59 -18.81 -8.54
N VAL A 189 10.56 -18.34 -9.21
CA VAL A 189 10.04 -18.91 -10.46
C VAL A 189 9.89 -17.81 -11.50
N GLU A 190 10.25 -18.10 -12.75
CA GLU A 190 10.01 -17.18 -13.87
C GLU A 190 8.49 -17.01 -14.09
N LEU A 191 8.02 -15.78 -13.99
CA LEU A 191 6.61 -15.43 -14.18
C LEU A 191 6.38 -15.09 -15.66
N THR A 192 5.42 -15.75 -16.27
CA THR A 192 5.05 -15.55 -17.68
C THR A 192 3.60 -15.10 -17.86
N ARG A 193 2.70 -15.44 -16.93
CA ARG A 193 1.29 -15.05 -17.02
C ARG A 193 1.09 -13.59 -16.61
N THR A 194 0.27 -12.90 -17.36
CA THR A 194 -0.11 -11.50 -17.08
C THR A 194 -0.60 -11.30 -15.65
N ILE A 195 -1.43 -12.20 -15.14
CA ILE A 195 -2.00 -12.07 -13.79
C ILE A 195 -0.96 -12.22 -12.66
N ASP A 196 0.04 -13.09 -12.86
CA ASP A 196 1.13 -13.25 -11.88
C ASP A 196 2.00 -11.99 -11.80
N LEU A 197 2.39 -11.46 -12.96
CA LEU A 197 3.14 -10.21 -13.09
C LEU A 197 2.34 -9.03 -12.54
N TRP A 198 1.01 -8.99 -12.78
CA TRP A 198 0.12 -7.97 -12.25
C TRP A 198 0.09 -7.99 -10.72
N MET A 199 -0.02 -9.15 -10.09
CA MET A 199 -0.05 -9.24 -8.63
C MET A 199 1.26 -8.74 -8.00
N ILE A 200 2.41 -9.07 -8.59
CA ILE A 200 3.70 -8.55 -8.13
C ILE A 200 3.81 -7.04 -8.35
N SER A 201 3.35 -6.51 -9.48
CA SER A 201 3.30 -5.06 -9.74
C SER A 201 2.43 -4.33 -8.71
N GLN A 202 1.21 -4.83 -8.43
CA GLN A 202 0.33 -4.26 -7.42
C GLN A 202 0.93 -4.32 -6.01
N LEU A 203 1.56 -5.43 -5.64
CA LEU A 203 2.25 -5.56 -4.36
C LEU A 203 3.30 -4.46 -4.18
N ASN A 204 4.12 -4.22 -5.20
CA ASN A 204 5.14 -3.16 -5.17
C ASN A 204 4.53 -1.76 -5.06
N GLU A 205 3.45 -1.47 -5.78
CA GLU A 205 2.74 -0.20 -5.64
C GLU A 205 2.18 -0.01 -4.22
N HIS A 206 1.66 -1.06 -3.58
CA HIS A 206 1.19 -1.00 -2.19
C HIS A 206 2.34 -0.80 -1.20
N VAL A 207 3.50 -1.42 -1.42
CA VAL A 207 4.73 -1.15 -0.64
C VAL A 207 5.10 0.33 -0.72
N LYS A 208 5.19 0.88 -1.93
CA LYS A 208 5.52 2.29 -2.15
C LYS A 208 4.54 3.22 -1.44
N LYS A 209 3.25 3.09 -1.71
CA LYS A 209 2.21 3.97 -1.16
C LYS A 209 2.10 3.86 0.35
N SER A 210 2.28 2.67 0.91
CA SER A 210 2.30 2.46 2.37
C SER A 210 3.51 3.14 3.00
N THR A 211 4.68 3.03 2.37
CA THR A 211 5.92 3.68 2.82
C THR A 211 5.78 5.19 2.80
N GLU A 212 5.35 5.76 1.67
CA GLU A 212 5.15 7.21 1.51
C GLU A 212 4.15 7.76 2.54
N ALA A 213 3.08 7.03 2.83
CA ALA A 213 2.10 7.41 3.84
C ALA A 213 2.67 7.37 5.26
N LEU A 214 3.45 6.33 5.61
CA LEU A 214 4.07 6.21 6.93
C LEU A 214 5.15 7.27 7.19
N GLU A 215 5.92 7.65 6.17
CA GLU A 215 6.92 8.73 6.27
C GLU A 215 6.32 10.07 6.74
N VAL A 216 5.04 10.29 6.48
CA VAL A 216 4.30 11.49 6.90
C VAL A 216 3.23 11.21 7.96
N PHE A 217 3.32 10.08 8.66
CA PHE A 217 2.39 9.67 9.73
C PHE A 217 0.93 9.47 9.30
N GLN A 218 0.67 9.25 8.03
CA GLN A 218 -0.67 8.92 7.53
C GLN A 218 -0.97 7.42 7.75
N THR A 219 -1.14 7.02 9.00
CA THR A 219 -1.30 5.61 9.38
C THR A 219 -2.56 4.97 8.82
N ARG A 220 -3.65 5.72 8.73
CA ARG A 220 -4.90 5.26 8.10
C ARG A 220 -4.70 5.06 6.60
N GLN A 221 -4.03 5.98 5.91
CA GLN A 221 -3.73 5.85 4.48
C GLN A 221 -2.82 4.64 4.23
N ALA A 222 -1.79 4.45 5.05
CA ALA A 222 -0.92 3.28 4.95
C ALA A 222 -1.69 1.96 5.10
N LEU A 223 -2.63 1.88 6.05
CA LEU A 223 -3.50 0.70 6.21
C LEU A 223 -4.52 0.55 5.08
N GLN A 224 -4.97 1.66 4.48
CA GLN A 224 -5.81 1.59 3.29
C GLN A 224 -5.09 0.86 2.16
N GLU A 225 -3.81 1.12 1.95
CA GLU A 225 -2.98 0.47 0.94
C GLU A 225 -2.59 -0.96 1.38
N SER A 226 -1.95 -1.10 2.54
CA SER A 226 -1.32 -2.36 2.98
C SER A 226 -2.30 -3.42 3.48
N LEU A 227 -3.56 -3.10 3.77
CA LEU A 227 -4.54 -4.09 4.22
C LEU A 227 -5.79 -4.13 3.33
N PHE A 228 -6.43 -2.99 3.07
CA PHE A 228 -7.74 -3.01 2.43
C PHE A 228 -7.65 -3.18 0.92
N LEU A 229 -6.78 -2.43 0.26
CA LEU A 229 -6.61 -2.49 -1.19
C LEU A 229 -5.79 -3.71 -1.59
N LEU A 230 -4.68 -3.99 -0.90
CA LEU A 230 -3.90 -5.20 -1.14
C LEU A 230 -4.75 -6.47 -0.98
N LYS A 231 -5.62 -6.52 0.05
CA LYS A 231 -6.57 -7.65 0.18
C LYS A 231 -7.47 -7.79 -1.04
N LYS A 232 -7.99 -6.69 -1.55
CA LYS A 232 -8.85 -6.70 -2.73
C LYS A 232 -8.11 -7.26 -3.95
N ASP A 233 -6.86 -6.89 -4.13
CA ASP A 233 -6.06 -7.33 -5.25
C ASP A 233 -5.65 -8.81 -5.09
N VAL A 234 -5.38 -9.26 -3.87
CA VAL A 234 -5.18 -10.68 -3.57
C VAL A 234 -6.46 -11.49 -3.81
N ASP A 235 -7.63 -10.99 -3.41
CA ASP A 235 -8.91 -11.67 -3.69
C ASP A 235 -9.14 -11.78 -5.21
N HIS A 236 -8.82 -10.73 -5.98
CA HIS A 236 -8.88 -10.76 -7.43
C HIS A 236 -7.91 -11.80 -8.03
N TYR A 237 -6.66 -11.78 -7.58
CA TYR A 237 -5.66 -12.76 -8.01
C TYR A 237 -6.11 -14.20 -7.75
N LEU A 238 -6.54 -14.51 -6.52
CA LEU A 238 -7.04 -15.84 -6.15
C LEU A 238 -8.23 -16.28 -7.00
N TYR A 239 -9.09 -15.34 -7.37
CA TYR A 239 -10.22 -15.62 -8.25
C TYR A 239 -9.78 -15.92 -9.68
N ARG A 240 -8.80 -15.17 -10.19
CA ARG A 240 -8.22 -15.36 -11.52
C ARG A 240 -7.52 -16.71 -11.69
N VAL A 241 -6.83 -17.18 -10.64
CA VAL A 241 -6.06 -18.44 -10.68
C VAL A 241 -6.82 -19.64 -10.12
N LYS A 242 -8.10 -19.51 -9.79
CA LYS A 242 -8.91 -20.58 -9.13
C LYS A 242 -8.89 -21.91 -9.87
N HIS A 243 -8.77 -21.89 -11.20
CA HIS A 243 -8.79 -23.07 -12.06
C HIS A 243 -7.45 -23.83 -12.11
N ILE A 244 -6.35 -23.21 -11.64
CA ILE A 244 -5.00 -23.80 -11.62
C ILE A 244 -4.44 -23.94 -10.19
N ILE A 245 -5.15 -23.43 -9.19
CA ILE A 245 -4.66 -23.41 -7.81
C ILE A 245 -4.55 -24.81 -7.21
N ASP A 246 -5.43 -25.72 -7.60
CA ASP A 246 -5.46 -27.10 -7.12
C ASP A 246 -4.33 -27.97 -7.73
N ASP A 247 -3.73 -27.52 -8.83
CA ASP A 247 -2.62 -28.19 -9.51
C ASP A 247 -1.26 -27.91 -8.84
N LYS A 248 -1.24 -27.16 -7.77
CA LYS A 248 0.00 -26.71 -7.07
C LYS A 248 0.98 -26.01 -8.00
N ASP A 249 0.47 -25.14 -8.83
CA ASP A 249 1.25 -24.39 -9.80
C ASP A 249 2.38 -23.61 -9.13
N PRO A 250 3.66 -23.80 -9.53
CA PRO A 250 4.81 -23.18 -8.85
C PRO A 250 4.77 -21.64 -8.89
N ALA A 251 4.27 -21.04 -9.98
CA ALA A 251 4.20 -19.59 -10.07
C ALA A 251 3.15 -19.01 -9.12
N VAL A 252 1.99 -19.68 -8.97
CA VAL A 252 0.97 -19.29 -7.99
C VAL A 252 1.52 -19.40 -6.56
N ILE A 253 2.23 -20.48 -6.24
CA ILE A 253 2.84 -20.68 -4.93
C ILE A 253 3.89 -19.58 -4.67
N TYR A 254 4.75 -19.28 -5.64
CA TYR A 254 5.75 -18.22 -5.55
C TYR A 254 5.11 -16.86 -5.28
N VAL A 255 4.14 -16.45 -6.12
CA VAL A 255 3.43 -15.16 -5.98
C VAL A 255 2.76 -15.05 -4.61
N LEU A 256 1.99 -16.05 -4.19
CA LEU A 256 1.29 -16.01 -2.90
C LEU A 256 2.24 -16.00 -1.70
N SER A 257 3.36 -16.72 -1.78
CA SER A 257 4.38 -16.75 -0.72
C SER A 257 5.09 -15.39 -0.62
N THR A 258 5.44 -14.77 -1.74
CA THR A 258 6.04 -13.43 -1.81
C THR A 258 5.08 -12.37 -1.28
N VAL A 259 3.80 -12.44 -1.67
CA VAL A 259 2.76 -11.56 -1.13
C VAL A 259 2.64 -11.71 0.38
N LEU A 260 2.58 -12.93 0.90
CA LEU A 260 2.43 -13.15 2.34
C LEU A 260 3.64 -12.64 3.12
N GLU A 261 4.85 -12.95 2.68
CA GLU A 261 6.09 -12.50 3.32
C GLU A 261 6.16 -10.97 3.42
N THR A 262 5.93 -10.29 2.30
CA THR A 262 5.87 -8.83 2.25
C THR A 262 4.74 -8.27 3.11
N TRP A 263 3.56 -8.89 3.07
CA TRP A 263 2.38 -8.43 3.81
C TRP A 263 2.55 -8.52 5.31
N ILE A 264 3.19 -9.58 5.82
CA ILE A 264 3.52 -9.73 7.25
C ILE A 264 4.39 -8.55 7.71
N ARG A 265 5.42 -8.16 6.93
CA ARG A 265 6.28 -7.01 7.25
C ARG A 265 5.54 -5.68 7.17
N LEU A 266 4.69 -5.48 6.16
CA LEU A 266 3.85 -4.28 6.04
C LEU A 266 2.89 -4.11 7.23
N LEU A 267 2.37 -5.21 7.78
CA LEU A 267 1.43 -5.17 8.90
C LEU A 267 2.10 -5.19 10.28
N ALA A 268 3.39 -5.52 10.38
CA ALA A 268 4.09 -5.61 11.65
C ALA A 268 3.98 -4.35 12.53
N PRO A 269 4.07 -3.11 12.02
CA PRO A 269 3.86 -1.92 12.85
C PRO A 269 2.44 -1.79 13.42
N PHE A 270 1.46 -2.38 12.77
CA PHE A 270 0.04 -2.28 13.13
C PHE A 270 -0.45 -3.45 13.98
N THR A 271 -0.03 -4.66 13.65
CA THR A 271 -0.44 -5.92 14.29
C THR A 271 0.77 -6.75 14.72
N PRO A 272 1.61 -6.22 15.64
CA PRO A 272 2.91 -6.81 15.96
C PRO A 272 2.82 -8.26 16.44
N HIS A 273 1.83 -8.61 17.25
CA HIS A 273 1.71 -9.99 17.76
C HIS A 273 1.29 -10.99 16.68
N THR A 274 0.34 -10.62 15.83
CA THR A 274 -0.09 -11.47 14.71
C THR A 274 1.01 -11.62 13.67
N SER A 275 1.69 -10.52 13.33
CA SER A 275 2.79 -10.55 12.38
C SER A 275 3.96 -11.38 12.89
N GLU A 276 4.32 -11.26 14.17
CA GLU A 276 5.38 -12.06 14.79
C GLU A 276 5.03 -13.55 14.82
N GLU A 277 3.77 -13.88 15.17
CA GLU A 277 3.28 -15.27 15.18
C GLU A 277 3.36 -15.90 13.78
N LEU A 278 2.90 -15.18 12.74
CA LEU A 278 2.95 -15.69 11.35
C LEU A 278 4.40 -15.78 10.85
N TRP A 279 5.23 -14.77 11.13
CA TRP A 279 6.65 -14.76 10.78
C TRP A 279 7.38 -15.97 11.35
N SER A 280 7.22 -16.22 12.64
CA SER A 280 7.83 -17.35 13.33
C SER A 280 7.29 -18.71 12.86
N ASN A 281 5.98 -18.82 12.63
CA ASN A 281 5.36 -20.09 12.21
C ASN A 281 5.74 -20.49 10.78
N TYR A 282 6.04 -19.53 9.92
CA TYR A 282 6.34 -19.76 8.50
C TYR A 282 7.81 -19.54 8.14
N GLY A 283 8.73 -19.66 9.09
CA GLY A 283 10.16 -19.76 8.83
C GLY A 283 10.89 -18.44 8.65
N GLY A 284 10.30 -17.32 9.03
CA GLY A 284 10.99 -16.02 9.02
C GLY A 284 12.17 -16.00 10.01
N GLU A 285 13.30 -15.41 9.63
CA GLU A 285 14.50 -15.31 10.48
C GLU A 285 14.35 -14.20 11.53
N GLY A 286 14.70 -14.49 12.80
CA GLY A 286 14.66 -13.53 13.90
C GLY A 286 13.25 -13.02 14.20
N PHE A 287 13.15 -11.79 14.68
CA PHE A 287 11.86 -11.13 14.91
C PHE A 287 11.45 -10.30 13.69
N VAL A 288 10.17 -10.33 13.34
CA VAL A 288 9.66 -9.50 12.24
C VAL A 288 9.85 -7.99 12.53
N SER A 289 9.85 -7.60 13.80
CA SER A 289 10.13 -6.22 14.22
C SER A 289 11.56 -5.75 13.97
N GLU A 290 12.48 -6.68 13.73
CA GLU A 290 13.89 -6.43 13.39
C GLU A 290 14.18 -6.67 11.90
N ALA A 291 13.24 -7.28 11.17
CA ALA A 291 13.34 -7.48 9.74
C ALA A 291 13.33 -6.15 8.98
N ALA A 292 14.01 -6.09 7.85
CA ALA A 292 14.00 -4.91 7.00
C ALA A 292 12.58 -4.60 6.51
N TRP A 293 12.24 -3.31 6.45
CA TRP A 293 11.00 -2.87 5.79
C TRP A 293 11.02 -3.27 4.31
N PRO A 294 9.88 -3.70 3.72
CA PRO A 294 9.83 -4.06 2.30
C PRO A 294 10.29 -2.90 1.40
N GLU A 295 11.19 -3.19 0.49
CA GLU A 295 11.67 -2.21 -0.47
C GLU A 295 10.78 -2.19 -1.73
N TYR A 296 10.55 -0.99 -2.24
CA TYR A 296 9.90 -0.78 -3.52
C TYR A 296 10.90 -0.98 -4.65
N ASP A 297 10.55 -1.82 -5.62
CA ASP A 297 11.32 -2.02 -6.84
C ASP A 297 10.55 -1.45 -8.05
N GLU A 298 11.07 -0.37 -8.63
CA GLU A 298 10.44 0.32 -9.76
C GLU A 298 10.43 -0.57 -11.02
N GLU A 299 11.36 -1.52 -11.15
CA GLU A 299 11.44 -2.42 -12.30
C GLU A 299 10.30 -3.45 -12.31
N LEU A 300 9.73 -3.76 -11.14
CA LEU A 300 8.60 -4.67 -11.00
C LEU A 300 7.23 -4.00 -11.24
N VAL A 301 7.20 -2.68 -11.32
CA VAL A 301 5.96 -1.94 -11.61
C VAL A 301 5.83 -1.71 -13.11
N SER A 302 4.80 -2.28 -13.70
CA SER A 302 4.56 -2.19 -15.13
C SER A 302 3.16 -1.64 -15.46
N PRO A 303 3.07 -0.38 -15.89
CA PRO A 303 1.80 0.18 -16.38
C PRO A 303 1.18 -0.62 -17.53
N GLU A 304 2.02 -1.32 -18.33
CA GLU A 304 1.56 -2.18 -19.43
C GLU A 304 0.85 -3.42 -18.87
N ILE A 305 1.40 -4.04 -17.83
CA ILE A 305 0.79 -5.21 -17.18
C ILE A 305 -0.50 -4.81 -16.44
N GLU A 306 -0.53 -3.67 -15.80
CA GLU A 306 -1.76 -3.14 -15.19
C GLU A 306 -2.85 -2.92 -16.22
N LYS A 307 -2.48 -2.34 -17.36
CA LYS A 307 -3.42 -2.13 -18.45
C LYS A 307 -3.88 -3.42 -19.12
N SER A 308 -3.02 -4.43 -19.12
CA SER A 308 -3.34 -5.75 -19.66
C SER A 308 -4.41 -6.45 -18.81
N GLU A 309 -4.30 -6.42 -17.48
CA GLU A 309 -5.34 -6.99 -16.62
C GLU A 309 -6.63 -6.15 -16.64
N GLU A 310 -6.54 -4.81 -16.70
CA GLU A 310 -7.70 -3.93 -16.90
C GLU A 310 -8.45 -4.28 -18.21
N LEU A 311 -7.73 -4.64 -19.27
CA LEU A 311 -8.31 -5.08 -20.55
C LEU A 311 -9.16 -6.34 -20.37
N VAL A 312 -8.62 -7.36 -19.69
CA VAL A 312 -9.33 -8.62 -19.41
C VAL A 312 -10.60 -8.36 -18.59
N GLU A 313 -10.49 -7.59 -17.50
CA GLU A 313 -11.65 -7.23 -16.70
C GLU A 313 -12.74 -6.47 -17.49
N ASN A 314 -12.33 -5.52 -18.34
CA ASN A 314 -13.26 -4.71 -19.10
C ASN A 314 -13.99 -5.56 -20.15
N ILE A 315 -13.30 -6.52 -20.78
CA ILE A 315 -13.94 -7.45 -21.72
C ILE A 315 -15.01 -8.28 -21.02
N ILE A 316 -14.73 -8.83 -19.86
CA ILE A 316 -15.72 -9.63 -19.09
C ILE A 316 -16.93 -8.74 -18.71
N LYS A 317 -16.70 -7.51 -18.25
CA LYS A 317 -17.77 -6.55 -17.92
C LYS A 317 -18.60 -6.20 -19.15
N ASP A 318 -17.96 -5.95 -20.30
CA ASP A 318 -18.64 -5.62 -21.54
C ASP A 318 -19.44 -6.82 -22.08
N ILE A 319 -18.90 -8.05 -22.00
CA ILE A 319 -19.63 -9.28 -22.32
C ILE A 319 -20.87 -9.43 -21.44
N ALA A 320 -20.72 -9.31 -20.14
CA ALA A 320 -21.84 -9.42 -19.19
C ALA A 320 -22.93 -8.37 -19.47
N HIS A 321 -22.52 -7.13 -19.78
CA HIS A 321 -23.44 -6.05 -20.12
C HIS A 321 -24.20 -6.31 -21.44
N ILE A 322 -23.53 -6.80 -22.48
CA ILE A 322 -24.17 -7.11 -23.76
C ILE A 322 -25.12 -8.28 -23.59
N LYS A 323 -24.76 -9.34 -22.85
CA LYS A 323 -25.65 -10.48 -22.54
C LYS A 323 -26.95 -10.02 -21.87
N GLN A 324 -26.89 -9.09 -20.93
CA GLN A 324 -28.11 -8.53 -20.30
C GLN A 324 -29.04 -7.86 -21.32
N MET A 325 -28.52 -7.34 -22.43
CA MET A 325 -29.32 -6.68 -23.46
C MET A 325 -29.83 -7.64 -24.54
N VAL A 326 -29.05 -8.67 -24.89
CA VAL A 326 -29.34 -9.58 -26.01
C VAL A 326 -30.13 -10.83 -25.55
N GLY A 327 -30.00 -11.20 -24.25
CA GLY A 327 -30.56 -12.42 -23.66
C GLY A 327 -29.53 -13.53 -23.57
N ASP A 328 -29.92 -14.65 -22.92
CA ASP A 328 -29.01 -15.75 -22.60
C ASP A 328 -28.77 -16.75 -23.75
N GLU A 329 -29.37 -16.54 -24.90
CA GLU A 329 -29.23 -17.43 -26.09
C GLU A 329 -27.96 -17.11 -26.90
N VAL A 330 -26.82 -16.89 -26.24
CA VAL A 330 -25.53 -16.64 -26.88
C VAL A 330 -24.73 -17.94 -26.90
N GLU A 331 -24.32 -18.43 -28.08
CA GLU A 331 -23.48 -19.62 -28.18
C GLU A 331 -22.00 -19.25 -28.25
N LYS A 332 -21.65 -18.19 -29.00
CA LYS A 332 -20.28 -17.78 -29.25
C LYS A 332 -20.07 -16.27 -29.04
N ILE A 333 -18.91 -15.95 -28.57
CA ILE A 333 -18.46 -14.57 -28.40
C ILE A 333 -17.21 -14.34 -29.25
N HIS A 334 -17.29 -13.40 -30.17
CA HIS A 334 -16.19 -13.00 -31.03
C HIS A 334 -15.58 -11.70 -30.51
N ILE A 335 -14.26 -11.68 -30.30
CA ILE A 335 -13.48 -10.54 -29.83
C ILE A 335 -12.61 -10.09 -31.00
N TYR A 336 -12.80 -8.85 -31.47
CA TYR A 336 -12.01 -8.26 -32.55
C TYR A 336 -11.01 -7.27 -32.00
N LEU A 337 -9.72 -7.46 -32.31
CA LEU A 337 -8.64 -6.62 -31.87
C LEU A 337 -8.49 -5.36 -32.73
N ALA A 338 -7.84 -4.34 -32.14
CA ALA A 338 -7.58 -3.12 -32.89
C ALA A 338 -6.43 -3.32 -33.88
N PRO A 339 -6.61 -2.97 -35.18
CA PRO A 339 -5.53 -3.03 -36.14
C PRO A 339 -4.44 -2.01 -35.88
N ASP A 340 -3.21 -2.29 -36.31
CA ASP A 340 -1.99 -1.53 -36.03
C ASP A 340 -2.11 -0.02 -36.29
N TRP A 341 -2.74 0.37 -37.40
CA TRP A 341 -2.90 1.78 -37.71
C TRP A 341 -3.69 2.59 -36.67
N LYS A 342 -4.57 1.96 -35.89
CA LYS A 342 -5.30 2.62 -34.80
C LYS A 342 -4.40 2.84 -33.59
N TRP A 343 -3.45 1.94 -33.33
CA TRP A 343 -2.42 2.13 -32.31
C TRP A 343 -1.49 3.28 -32.67
N ASP A 344 -1.05 3.36 -33.96
CA ASP A 344 -0.26 4.48 -34.45
C ASP A 344 -1.01 5.82 -34.31
N LEU A 345 -2.30 5.82 -34.62
CA LEU A 345 -3.14 7.00 -34.48
C LEU A 345 -3.30 7.41 -33.05
N TYR A 346 -3.41 6.46 -32.11
CA TYR A 346 -3.49 6.74 -30.68
C TYR A 346 -2.19 7.34 -30.14
N LYS A 347 -1.05 6.80 -30.54
CA LYS A 347 0.27 7.35 -30.26
C LYS A 347 0.42 8.80 -30.74
N ILE A 348 0.01 9.06 -32.01
CA ILE A 348 0.02 10.43 -32.56
C ILE A 348 -0.88 11.37 -31.74
N ALA A 349 -2.02 10.90 -31.28
CA ALA A 349 -2.94 11.70 -30.48
C ALA A 349 -2.36 12.02 -29.11
N ASP A 350 -1.66 11.08 -28.47
CA ASP A 350 -0.95 11.29 -27.21
C ASP A 350 0.18 12.33 -27.35
N GLU A 351 0.98 12.24 -28.43
CA GLU A 351 2.03 13.22 -28.76
C GLU A 351 1.48 14.63 -29.02
N VAL A 352 0.23 14.76 -29.46
CA VAL A 352 -0.45 16.06 -29.59
C VAL A 352 -0.87 16.60 -28.22
N GLY A 353 -1.12 15.71 -27.25
CA GLY A 353 -1.39 16.03 -25.85
C GLY A 353 -2.69 16.79 -25.58
N LYS A 354 -3.55 16.99 -26.58
CA LYS A 354 -4.85 17.66 -26.49
C LYS A 354 -5.80 17.13 -27.58
N PRO A 355 -7.13 17.23 -27.38
CA PRO A 355 -8.12 16.73 -28.34
C PRO A 355 -8.25 17.60 -29.61
N ASP A 356 -7.12 17.92 -30.25
CA ASP A 356 -7.07 18.69 -31.51
C ASP A 356 -7.11 17.74 -32.70
N ILE A 357 -8.32 17.44 -33.18
CA ILE A 357 -8.57 16.51 -34.28
C ILE A 357 -7.83 16.95 -35.57
N GLY A 358 -7.70 18.26 -35.82
CA GLY A 358 -7.01 18.79 -36.98
C GLY A 358 -5.52 18.45 -36.99
N GLN A 359 -4.86 18.65 -35.84
CA GLN A 359 -3.44 18.32 -35.68
C GLN A 359 -3.21 16.80 -35.74
N ILE A 360 -4.05 16.00 -35.04
CA ILE A 360 -3.98 14.54 -35.06
C ILE A 360 -4.09 14.03 -36.50
N MET A 361 -5.10 14.47 -37.23
CA MET A 361 -5.29 14.10 -38.65
C MET A 361 -4.13 14.54 -39.51
N GLY A 362 -3.65 15.77 -39.36
CA GLY A 362 -2.52 16.29 -40.14
C GLY A 362 -1.26 15.43 -39.99
N LYS A 363 -0.90 15.06 -38.73
CA LYS A 363 0.22 14.17 -38.46
C LYS A 363 -0.03 12.74 -39.00
N ALA A 364 -1.22 12.18 -38.80
CA ALA A 364 -1.57 10.84 -39.28
C ALA A 364 -1.49 10.71 -40.79
N ILE A 365 -1.98 11.70 -41.54
CA ILE A 365 -1.90 11.73 -42.98
C ILE A 365 -0.44 11.91 -43.46
N ALA A 366 0.33 12.77 -42.78
CA ALA A 366 1.75 12.97 -43.10
C ALA A 366 2.59 11.70 -42.85
N ALA A 367 2.24 10.91 -41.84
CA ALA A 367 2.87 9.64 -41.50
C ALA A 367 2.36 8.46 -42.37
N ASN A 368 1.32 8.67 -43.21
CA ASN A 368 0.72 7.68 -44.09
C ASN A 368 0.35 6.36 -43.36
N ILE A 369 -0.25 6.47 -42.18
CA ILE A 369 -0.55 5.31 -41.28
C ILE A 369 -1.72 4.45 -41.81
N TYR A 370 -2.60 5.01 -42.67
CA TYR A 370 -3.74 4.33 -43.25
C TYR A 370 -4.28 5.08 -44.47
N ASP A 371 -4.80 4.35 -45.49
CA ASP A 371 -5.20 4.94 -46.75
C ASP A 371 -6.54 5.68 -46.72
N ASP A 372 -7.51 5.19 -45.89
CA ASP A 372 -8.84 5.82 -45.79
C ASP A 372 -8.86 7.02 -44.81
N LYS A 373 -8.74 8.22 -45.37
CA LYS A 373 -8.76 9.48 -44.63
C LYS A 373 -10.08 9.75 -43.88
N LYS A 374 -11.21 9.16 -44.34
CA LYS A 374 -12.50 9.33 -43.67
C LYS A 374 -12.54 8.48 -42.40
N GLU A 375 -12.00 7.29 -42.48
CA GLU A 375 -11.89 6.41 -41.32
C GLU A 375 -10.92 6.98 -40.29
N ILE A 376 -9.75 7.46 -40.69
CA ILE A 376 -8.83 8.21 -39.81
C ILE A 376 -9.57 9.35 -39.08
N ALA A 377 -10.37 10.16 -39.78
CA ALA A 377 -11.10 11.27 -39.17
C ALA A 377 -12.13 10.81 -38.15
N MET A 378 -12.83 9.72 -38.43
CA MET A 378 -13.82 9.14 -37.52
C MET A 378 -13.16 8.60 -36.24
N VAL A 379 -12.05 7.86 -36.41
CA VAL A 379 -11.31 7.27 -35.29
C VAL A 379 -10.58 8.36 -34.50
N ALA A 380 -9.95 9.36 -35.11
CA ALA A 380 -9.33 10.49 -34.48
C ALA A 380 -10.32 11.27 -33.57
N LYS A 381 -11.58 11.40 -34.00
CA LYS A 381 -12.63 12.01 -33.19
C LYS A 381 -13.00 11.19 -31.97
N LYS A 382 -12.96 9.86 -32.03
CA LYS A 382 -13.18 8.95 -30.90
C LYS A 382 -12.00 9.04 -29.92
N ILE A 383 -10.78 8.86 -30.42
CA ILE A 383 -9.53 8.94 -29.64
C ILE A 383 -9.42 10.30 -28.94
N GLY A 384 -9.67 11.41 -29.64
CA GLY A 384 -9.61 12.75 -29.06
C GLY A 384 -10.56 12.98 -27.87
N LYS A 385 -11.65 12.19 -27.75
CA LYS A 385 -12.54 12.22 -26.60
C LYS A 385 -12.03 11.32 -25.45
N GLU A 386 -11.32 10.26 -25.79
CA GLU A 386 -10.85 9.26 -24.83
C GLU A 386 -9.48 9.61 -24.24
N ILE A 387 -8.61 10.29 -24.99
CA ILE A 387 -7.25 10.64 -24.56
C ILE A 387 -7.20 11.52 -23.32
N THR A 388 -8.26 12.25 -23.03
CA THR A 388 -8.40 13.01 -21.78
C THR A 388 -8.75 12.15 -20.57
N LYS A 389 -9.18 10.90 -20.80
CA LYS A 389 -9.61 9.94 -19.77
C LYS A 389 -8.66 8.78 -19.62
N THR A 390 -8.08 8.32 -20.72
CA THR A 390 -7.16 7.16 -20.75
C THR A 390 -5.85 7.60 -21.38
N ARG A 391 -4.79 7.60 -20.56
CA ARG A 391 -3.43 7.90 -21.04
C ARG A 391 -2.95 6.78 -21.94
N TYR A 392 -2.28 7.11 -23.03
CA TYR A 392 -1.53 6.14 -23.82
C TYR A 392 -0.28 5.69 -23.06
N ILE A 393 -0.14 4.40 -22.82
CA ILE A 393 1.00 3.81 -22.09
C ILE A 393 1.90 2.96 -23.00
N GLY A 394 1.63 2.90 -24.30
CA GLY A 394 2.31 2.03 -25.26
C GLY A 394 1.34 1.07 -25.93
N LYS A 395 1.80 0.40 -27.00
CA LYS A 395 1.06 -0.68 -27.63
C LYS A 395 1.26 -1.95 -26.81
N ILE A 396 0.18 -2.51 -26.27
CA ILE A 396 0.16 -3.83 -25.62
C ILE A 396 -0.17 -4.91 -26.65
N ASN A 397 0.27 -6.15 -26.38
CA ASN A 397 -0.08 -7.29 -27.22
C ASN A 397 -1.44 -7.88 -26.81
N GLU A 398 -2.53 -7.25 -27.28
CA GLU A 398 -3.90 -7.67 -26.92
C GLU A 398 -4.17 -9.14 -27.24
N GLU A 399 -3.58 -9.69 -28.32
CA GLU A 399 -3.76 -11.09 -28.70
C GLU A 399 -3.15 -12.03 -27.67
N GLU A 400 -1.92 -11.79 -27.26
CA GLU A 400 -1.23 -12.61 -26.26
C GLU A 400 -1.92 -12.52 -24.90
N ILE A 401 -2.28 -11.31 -24.45
CA ILE A 401 -2.98 -11.07 -23.18
C ILE A 401 -4.31 -11.82 -23.13
N LEU A 402 -5.10 -11.71 -24.19
CA LEU A 402 -6.42 -12.37 -24.22
C LEU A 402 -6.32 -13.87 -24.43
N THR A 403 -5.27 -14.34 -25.10
CA THR A 403 -5.00 -15.78 -25.24
C THR A 403 -4.56 -16.37 -23.91
N ASP A 404 -3.71 -15.69 -23.16
CA ASP A 404 -3.31 -16.07 -21.78
C ASP A 404 -4.52 -16.15 -20.83
N ALA A 405 -5.46 -15.22 -20.96
CA ALA A 405 -6.68 -15.16 -20.15
C ALA A 405 -7.87 -15.96 -20.72
N LEU A 406 -7.72 -16.67 -21.86
CA LEU A 406 -8.84 -17.21 -22.64
C LEU A 406 -9.71 -18.19 -21.85
N ASP A 407 -9.10 -19.10 -21.11
CA ASP A 407 -9.84 -20.11 -20.33
C ASP A 407 -10.62 -19.47 -19.18
N TYR A 408 -10.04 -18.47 -18.54
CA TYR A 408 -10.73 -17.67 -17.52
C TYR A 408 -11.92 -16.89 -18.13
N ILE A 409 -11.75 -16.26 -19.30
CA ILE A 409 -12.83 -15.52 -19.98
C ILE A 409 -13.96 -16.48 -20.38
N LYS A 410 -13.64 -17.67 -20.90
CA LYS A 410 -14.64 -18.71 -21.22
C LYS A 410 -15.42 -19.17 -19.99
N GLU A 411 -14.73 -19.42 -18.90
CA GLU A 411 -15.37 -19.85 -17.65
C GLU A 411 -16.33 -18.78 -17.12
N GLU A 412 -15.89 -17.52 -17.06
CA GLU A 412 -16.70 -16.40 -16.57
C GLU A 412 -17.92 -16.12 -17.45
N CYS A 413 -17.74 -16.27 -18.77
CA CYS A 413 -18.82 -15.99 -19.72
C CYS A 413 -19.74 -17.18 -19.93
N GLY A 414 -19.28 -18.42 -19.68
CA GLY A 414 -20.02 -19.64 -19.94
C GLY A 414 -20.25 -19.92 -21.43
N ASN A 415 -19.42 -19.41 -22.33
CA ASN A 415 -19.55 -19.48 -23.78
C ASN A 415 -18.23 -19.81 -24.45
N GLU A 416 -18.30 -20.27 -25.71
CA GLU A 416 -17.13 -20.31 -26.58
C GLU A 416 -16.67 -18.89 -26.88
N VAL A 417 -15.37 -18.60 -26.74
CA VAL A 417 -14.76 -17.29 -27.04
C VAL A 417 -13.72 -17.45 -28.13
N ILE A 418 -13.81 -16.61 -29.17
CA ILE A 418 -12.94 -16.62 -30.36
C ILE A 418 -12.32 -15.24 -30.49
N ILE A 419 -10.98 -15.18 -30.53
CA ILE A 419 -10.22 -13.94 -30.75
C ILE A 419 -9.89 -13.82 -32.23
N HIS A 420 -10.15 -12.66 -32.81
CA HIS A 420 -9.87 -12.34 -34.21
C HIS A 420 -8.85 -11.21 -34.31
N THR A 421 -7.77 -11.46 -35.02
CA THR A 421 -6.74 -10.48 -35.38
C THR A 421 -7.04 -9.79 -36.71
N ASP A 422 -7.98 -10.34 -37.47
CA ASP A 422 -8.45 -9.83 -38.76
C ASP A 422 -9.99 -9.78 -38.81
N ASP A 423 -10.53 -9.29 -39.91
CA ASP A 423 -11.97 -9.18 -40.16
C ASP A 423 -12.52 -10.30 -41.09
N SER A 424 -11.80 -11.42 -41.18
CA SER A 424 -12.18 -12.55 -42.07
C SER A 424 -13.55 -13.14 -41.73
N TYR A 425 -13.98 -13.06 -40.50
CA TYR A 425 -15.32 -13.39 -40.03
C TYR A 425 -15.91 -12.22 -39.22
N ASP A 426 -16.66 -11.33 -39.87
CA ASP A 426 -17.35 -10.21 -39.23
C ASP A 426 -18.72 -9.96 -39.87
N PRO A 427 -19.72 -10.83 -39.59
CA PRO A 427 -21.03 -10.77 -40.29
C PRO A 427 -21.81 -9.49 -39.98
N GLN A 428 -21.51 -8.78 -38.94
CA GLN A 428 -22.18 -7.53 -38.54
C GLN A 428 -21.29 -6.30 -38.64
N ASN A 429 -20.10 -6.43 -39.25
CA ASN A 429 -19.14 -5.33 -39.40
C ASN A 429 -18.80 -4.64 -38.04
N LYS A 430 -18.52 -5.45 -37.00
CA LYS A 430 -18.18 -5.00 -35.68
C LYS A 430 -16.69 -4.72 -35.51
N ALA A 431 -15.81 -5.43 -36.22
CA ALA A 431 -14.36 -5.29 -36.16
C ALA A 431 -13.88 -3.83 -36.32
N LYS A 432 -14.55 -3.06 -37.19
CA LYS A 432 -14.25 -1.61 -37.33
C LYS A 432 -14.39 -0.79 -36.06
N ASN A 433 -15.14 -1.27 -35.04
CA ASN A 433 -15.35 -0.57 -33.79
C ASN A 433 -14.25 -0.85 -32.77
N ALA A 434 -13.40 -1.86 -33.01
CA ALA A 434 -12.27 -2.16 -32.15
C ALA A 434 -11.33 -0.94 -32.03
N MET A 435 -10.90 -0.63 -30.85
CA MET A 435 -10.01 0.49 -30.49
C MET A 435 -8.88 -0.03 -29.60
N PRO A 436 -7.71 0.57 -29.62
CA PRO A 436 -6.65 0.28 -28.67
C PRO A 436 -7.18 0.23 -27.23
N TYR A 437 -6.84 -0.80 -26.48
CA TYR A 437 -7.33 -1.14 -25.11
C TYR A 437 -8.84 -1.41 -25.01
N LYS A 438 -9.55 -1.48 -26.14
CA LYS A 438 -11.00 -1.71 -26.16
C LYS A 438 -11.40 -2.51 -27.40
N PRO A 439 -11.17 -3.81 -27.43
CA PRO A 439 -11.63 -4.71 -28.45
C PRO A 439 -13.14 -4.60 -28.71
N ALA A 440 -13.57 -4.91 -29.92
CA ALA A 440 -14.99 -4.95 -30.22
C ALA A 440 -15.55 -6.36 -30.03
N LEU A 441 -16.82 -6.43 -29.61
CA LEU A 441 -17.49 -7.69 -29.28
C LEU A 441 -18.65 -7.91 -30.24
N PHE A 442 -18.79 -9.18 -30.68
CA PHE A 442 -19.96 -9.69 -31.38
C PHE A 442 -20.41 -11.00 -30.74
N MET A 443 -21.69 -11.15 -30.53
CA MET A 443 -22.32 -12.33 -29.96
C MET A 443 -23.19 -13.03 -30.98
N GLU A 444 -22.99 -14.33 -31.10
CA GLU A 444 -23.70 -15.21 -31.98
C GLU A 444 -24.53 -16.22 -31.19
#